data_f4c6d655a192f271d4c27a153234df99
#
_entry.id   f4c6d655a192f271d4c27a153234df99
#
_cell.length_a   1.000
_cell.length_b   1.000
_cell.length_c   1.000
_cell.angle_alpha   90.00
_cell.angle_beta   90.00
_cell.angle_gamma   90.00
#
_symmetry.space_group_name_H-M   'P 1'
#
loop_
_entity.id
_entity.type
_entity.pdbx_description
1 polymer ?
#
loop_
_entity_poly.entity_id
_entity_poly.type
_entity_poly.pdbx_seq_one_letter_code
_entity_poly.pdbx_strand_id
1 'polypeptide(L)'
;MIDIMITQGTTPTYEFEFEDESYKLIGADMIKSLSIIFFQKKTGVEVKKKYTRGASDNTCNFEGNAAVIRLTQEETFSFVAGQEVKIEMRILLDGGEVLSSDTYRALVKEALDKEVLK
;
A
#
# COMPACT_ATOMS: atom_id res chain seq x y z
N MET A 1 16.96 4.61 -1.49
CA MET A 1 16.88 3.73 -0.30
C MET A 1 15.66 2.83 -0.40
N ILE A 2 15.83 1.56 -0.13
CA ILE A 2 14.72 0.60 -0.11
C ILE A 2 14.13 0.56 1.30
N ASP A 3 12.82 0.75 1.40
CA ASP A 3 12.10 0.79 2.68
C ASP A 3 11.52 -0.57 3.06
N ILE A 4 11.04 -1.33 2.08
CA ILE A 4 10.43 -2.65 2.30
C ILE A 4 10.81 -3.64 1.21
N MET A 5 10.54 -4.92 1.50
CA MET A 5 10.70 -6.00 0.53
C MET A 5 9.34 -6.59 0.17
N ILE A 6 9.16 -6.93 -1.09
CA ILE A 6 7.99 -7.68 -1.57
C ILE A 6 8.50 -9.01 -2.10
N THR A 7 8.15 -10.11 -1.44
CA THR A 7 8.53 -11.44 -1.92
C THR A 7 7.42 -12.00 -2.79
N GLN A 8 7.74 -12.37 -4.02
CA GLN A 8 6.78 -12.98 -4.94
C GLN A 8 6.13 -14.21 -4.31
N GLY A 9 4.84 -14.39 -4.55
CA GLY A 9 4.08 -15.55 -4.09
C GLY A 9 3.67 -15.51 -2.63
N THR A 10 3.97 -14.43 -1.90
CA THR A 10 3.55 -14.26 -0.52
C THR A 10 2.37 -13.31 -0.40
N THR A 11 1.80 -13.23 0.79
CA THR A 11 0.68 -12.34 1.10
C THR A 11 1.08 -11.38 2.23
N PRO A 12 2.04 -10.45 1.98
CA PRO A 12 2.52 -9.58 3.03
C PRO A 12 1.46 -8.57 3.45
N THR A 13 1.48 -8.22 4.72
CA THR A 13 0.67 -7.12 5.27
C THR A 13 1.61 -6.01 5.69
N TYR A 14 1.35 -4.81 5.21
CA TYR A 14 2.12 -3.63 5.55
C TYR A 14 1.27 -2.65 6.33
N GLU A 15 1.90 -1.94 7.26
CA GLU A 15 1.27 -0.88 8.01
C GLU A 15 2.03 0.42 7.78
N PHE A 16 1.30 1.46 7.36
CA PHE A 16 1.88 2.79 7.12
C PHE A 16 1.18 3.79 8.02
N GLU A 17 1.94 4.42 8.91
CA GLU A 17 1.45 5.54 9.69
C GLU A 17 1.49 6.81 8.84
N PHE A 18 0.54 7.70 9.06
CA PHE A 18 0.44 8.95 8.33
C PHE A 18 0.42 10.11 9.31
N GLU A 19 1.29 11.09 9.10
CA GLU A 19 1.39 12.28 9.94
C GLU A 19 0.89 13.51 9.22
N ASP A 20 0.29 14.45 9.96
CA ASP A 20 -0.07 15.76 9.43
C ASP A 20 1.16 16.69 9.42
N GLU A 21 0.96 17.95 8.99
CA GLU A 21 2.04 18.94 8.91
C GLU A 21 2.66 19.27 10.27
N SER A 22 1.94 18.98 11.36
CA SER A 22 2.41 19.18 12.73
C SER A 22 3.05 17.94 13.34
N TYR A 23 3.32 16.92 12.52
CA TYR A 23 3.89 15.62 12.93
C TYR A 23 2.99 14.82 13.86
N LYS A 24 1.70 15.11 13.87
CA LYS A 24 0.72 14.31 14.61
C LYS A 24 0.22 13.16 13.74
N LEU A 25 0.12 11.98 14.35
CA LEU A 25 -0.46 10.81 13.67
C LEU A 25 -1.93 11.06 13.36
N ILE A 26 -2.33 10.68 12.16
CA ILE A 26 -3.71 10.78 11.71
C ILE A 26 -4.43 9.48 12.07
N GLY A 27 -5.51 9.60 12.84
CA GLY A 27 -6.30 8.46 13.27
C GLY A 27 -7.43 8.13 12.30
N ALA A 28 -7.94 6.90 12.42
CA ALA A 28 -9.03 6.39 11.55
C ALA A 28 -10.29 7.25 11.61
N ASP A 29 -10.55 7.88 12.74
CA ASP A 29 -11.70 8.76 12.94
C ASP A 29 -11.64 10.08 12.15
N MET A 30 -10.46 10.43 11.63
CA MET A 30 -10.24 11.64 10.85
C MET A 30 -10.28 11.39 9.35
N ILE A 31 -10.20 10.14 8.91
CA ILE A 31 -10.05 9.77 7.52
C ILE A 31 -11.39 9.42 6.90
N LYS A 32 -11.72 10.07 5.80
CA LYS A 32 -12.89 9.75 4.99
C LYS A 32 -12.56 8.67 3.96
N SER A 33 -11.41 8.79 3.31
CA SER A 33 -10.97 7.79 2.32
C SER A 33 -9.45 7.79 2.18
N LEU A 34 -8.93 6.68 1.64
CA LEU A 34 -7.52 6.43 1.42
C LEU A 34 -7.33 5.72 0.09
N SER A 35 -6.32 6.12 -0.66
CA SER A 35 -5.88 5.42 -1.87
C SER A 35 -4.39 5.14 -1.76
N ILE A 36 -3.99 3.90 -2.01
CA ILE A 36 -2.57 3.53 -2.07
C ILE A 36 -2.29 2.82 -3.38
N ILE A 37 -1.15 3.16 -3.98
CA ILE A 37 -0.74 2.59 -5.25
C ILE A 37 0.67 2.00 -5.11
N PHE A 38 0.84 0.78 -5.64
CA PHE A 38 2.12 0.10 -5.79
C PHE A 38 2.40 0.08 -7.28
N PHE A 39 3.43 0.79 -7.73
CA PHE A 39 3.72 0.94 -9.15
C PHE A 39 5.14 0.51 -9.47
N GLN A 40 5.27 -0.45 -10.39
CA GLN A 40 6.57 -0.87 -10.91
C GLN A 40 6.78 -0.24 -12.28
N LYS A 41 7.59 0.81 -12.34
CA LYS A 41 7.81 1.59 -13.55
C LYS A 41 8.34 0.75 -14.71
N LYS A 42 9.26 -0.16 -14.42
CA LYS A 42 9.94 -0.98 -15.43
C LYS A 42 8.96 -1.83 -16.24
N THR A 43 7.92 -2.35 -15.60
CA THR A 43 6.93 -3.24 -16.22
C THR A 43 5.59 -2.56 -16.51
N GLY A 44 5.33 -1.41 -15.87
CA GLY A 44 4.04 -0.75 -15.91
C GLY A 44 2.98 -1.40 -15.03
N VAL A 45 3.35 -2.40 -14.22
CA VAL A 45 2.40 -3.07 -13.33
C VAL A 45 1.99 -2.15 -12.19
N GLU A 46 0.70 -2.10 -11.94
CA GLU A 46 0.10 -1.28 -10.89
C GLU A 46 -0.85 -2.11 -10.05
N VAL A 47 -0.71 -2.01 -8.72
CA VAL A 47 -1.65 -2.56 -7.76
C VAL A 47 -2.19 -1.40 -6.94
N LYS A 48 -3.51 -1.20 -6.98
CA LYS A 48 -4.17 -0.11 -6.27
C LYS A 48 -5.13 -0.67 -5.22
N LYS A 49 -5.02 -0.14 -4.01
CA LYS A 49 -5.93 -0.46 -2.90
C LYS A 49 -6.61 0.82 -2.46
N LYS A 50 -7.83 0.70 -1.99
CA LYS A 50 -8.58 1.87 -1.49
C LYS A 50 -9.45 1.51 -0.30
N TYR A 51 -9.68 2.52 0.52
CA TYR A 51 -10.54 2.45 1.70
C TYR A 51 -11.43 3.69 1.73
N THR A 52 -12.72 3.48 1.96
CA THR A 52 -13.67 4.55 2.25
C THR A 52 -14.43 4.15 3.50
N ARG A 53 -14.45 5.04 4.48
CA ARG A 53 -15.12 4.77 5.75
C ARG A 53 -16.60 4.44 5.52
N GLY A 54 -17.02 3.29 6.06
CA GLY A 54 -18.40 2.82 5.93
C GLY A 54 -18.73 2.07 4.63
N ALA A 55 -17.79 1.99 3.68
CA ALA A 55 -18.02 1.23 2.45
C ALA A 55 -17.79 -0.27 2.69
N SER A 56 -18.46 -1.11 1.89
CA SER A 56 -18.34 -2.57 1.98
C SER A 56 -17.34 -3.17 1.00
N ASP A 57 -16.85 -2.38 0.03
CA ASP A 57 -15.98 -2.83 -1.06
C ASP A 57 -14.51 -2.41 -0.87
N ASN A 58 -14.11 -2.14 0.36
CA ASN A 58 -12.74 -1.72 0.65
C ASN A 58 -11.74 -2.83 0.35
N THR A 59 -10.61 -2.46 -0.24
CA THR A 59 -9.51 -3.39 -0.54
C THR A 59 -8.32 -3.21 0.39
N CYS A 60 -8.38 -2.25 1.29
CA CYS A 60 -7.47 -2.09 2.42
C CYS A 60 -8.24 -1.46 3.58
N ASN A 61 -7.59 -1.32 4.73
CA ASN A 61 -8.21 -0.75 5.92
C ASN A 61 -7.34 0.34 6.52
N PHE A 62 -7.95 1.11 7.41
CA PHE A 62 -7.23 2.04 8.27
C PHE A 62 -7.63 1.74 9.71
N GLU A 63 -6.67 1.30 10.52
CA GLU A 63 -6.91 0.88 11.89
C GLU A 63 -6.04 1.70 12.84
N GLY A 64 -6.68 2.28 13.87
CA GLY A 64 -5.96 3.16 14.79
C GLY A 64 -5.33 4.34 14.03
N ASN A 65 -4.00 4.37 13.91
CA ASN A 65 -3.24 5.42 13.23
C ASN A 65 -2.51 4.90 11.99
N ALA A 66 -2.85 3.72 11.50
CA ALA A 66 -2.12 3.10 10.40
C ALA A 66 -3.02 2.61 9.29
N ALA A 67 -2.57 2.83 8.05
CA ALA A 67 -3.14 2.16 6.88
C ALA A 67 -2.62 0.73 6.86
N VAL A 68 -3.52 -0.24 6.76
CA VAL A 68 -3.20 -1.67 6.76
C VAL A 68 -3.49 -2.23 5.39
N ILE A 69 -2.45 -2.66 4.68
CA ILE A 69 -2.54 -3.12 3.30
C ILE A 69 -2.00 -4.53 3.20
N ARG A 70 -2.81 -5.44 2.63
CA ARG A 70 -2.39 -6.80 2.35
C ARG A 70 -2.36 -7.02 0.85
N LEU A 71 -1.27 -7.59 0.34
CA LEU A 71 -1.16 -8.02 -1.05
C LEU A 71 -1.50 -9.50 -1.17
N THR A 72 -2.09 -9.89 -2.30
CA THR A 72 -2.38 -11.30 -2.62
C THR A 72 -1.17 -11.95 -3.27
N GLN A 73 -1.18 -13.29 -3.37
CA GLN A 73 -0.13 -14.02 -4.10
C GLN A 73 -0.05 -13.56 -5.55
N GLU A 74 -1.19 -13.40 -6.21
CA GLU A 74 -1.27 -12.95 -7.60
C GLU A 74 -0.68 -11.55 -7.75
N GLU A 75 -0.95 -10.67 -6.81
CA GLU A 75 -0.42 -9.30 -6.84
C GLU A 75 1.09 -9.28 -6.70
N THR A 76 1.65 -10.05 -5.76
CA THR A 76 3.11 -10.09 -5.57
C THR A 76 3.81 -10.77 -6.74
N PHE A 77 3.19 -11.78 -7.36
CA PHE A 77 3.72 -12.39 -8.59
C PHE A 77 3.66 -11.46 -9.81
N SER A 78 2.78 -10.46 -9.81
CA SER A 78 2.67 -9.53 -10.93
C SER A 78 3.90 -8.64 -11.08
N PHE A 79 4.64 -8.43 -10.01
CA PHE A 79 5.87 -7.63 -10.04
C PHE A 79 7.07 -8.47 -10.45
N VAL A 80 7.93 -7.90 -11.28
CA VAL A 80 9.17 -8.57 -11.72
C VAL A 80 10.24 -8.43 -10.63
N ALA A 81 10.89 -9.55 -10.32
CA ALA A 81 11.95 -9.58 -9.31
C ALA A 81 13.15 -8.72 -9.69
N GLY A 82 13.81 -8.15 -8.71
CA GLY A 82 14.99 -7.32 -8.89
C GLY A 82 14.71 -5.89 -9.32
N GLN A 83 13.44 -5.54 -9.56
CA GLN A 83 13.03 -4.20 -9.95
C GLN A 83 12.31 -3.50 -8.80
N GLU A 84 12.50 -2.18 -8.72
CA GLU A 84 11.89 -1.35 -7.69
C GLU A 84 10.40 -1.14 -7.92
N VAL A 85 9.63 -1.13 -6.83
CA VAL A 85 8.22 -0.72 -6.81
C VAL A 85 8.12 0.55 -5.97
N LYS A 86 7.45 1.56 -6.50
CA LYS A 86 7.16 2.79 -5.76
C LYS A 86 5.77 2.72 -5.16
N ILE A 87 5.64 3.23 -3.94
CA ILE A 87 4.39 3.19 -3.17
C ILE A 87 4.04 4.60 -2.73
N GLU A 88 2.85 5.05 -3.08
CA GLU A 88 2.33 6.35 -2.65
C GLU A 88 0.93 6.20 -2.09
N MET A 89 0.62 7.01 -1.06
CA MET A 89 -0.70 7.09 -0.47
C MET A 89 -1.23 8.51 -0.55
N ARG A 90 -2.54 8.62 -0.75
CA ARG A 90 -3.27 9.87 -0.54
C ARG A 90 -4.43 9.59 0.39
N ILE A 91 -4.69 10.51 1.30
CA ILE A 91 -5.83 10.43 2.21
C ILE A 91 -6.68 11.68 2.09
N LEU A 92 -8.00 11.47 2.15
CA LEU A 92 -8.97 12.54 2.25
C LEU A 92 -9.48 12.59 3.69
N LEU A 93 -9.32 13.73 4.33
CA LEU A 93 -9.80 13.96 5.68
C LEU A 93 -11.26 14.42 5.66
N ASP A 94 -11.95 14.28 6.79
CA ASP A 94 -13.35 14.68 6.93
C ASP A 94 -13.59 16.15 6.56
N GLY A 95 -12.61 17.01 6.78
CA GLY A 95 -12.69 18.42 6.44
C GLY A 95 -12.51 18.74 4.95
N GLY A 96 -12.26 17.73 4.11
CA GLY A 96 -12.05 17.92 2.67
C GLY A 96 -10.60 18.11 2.26
N GLU A 97 -9.67 18.16 3.21
CA GLU A 97 -8.24 18.26 2.92
C GLU A 97 -7.70 16.94 2.41
N VAL A 98 -6.84 17.00 1.38
CA VAL A 98 -6.17 15.83 0.82
C VAL A 98 -4.68 15.91 1.14
N LEU A 99 -4.14 14.87 1.77
CA LEU A 99 -2.72 14.76 2.09
C LEU A 99 -2.10 13.62 1.29
N SER A 100 -0.83 13.79 0.92
CA SER A 100 -0.05 12.77 0.22
C SER A 100 1.13 12.35 1.08
N SER A 101 1.42 11.05 1.09
CA SER A 101 2.61 10.53 1.77
C SER A 101 3.88 10.82 0.96
N ASP A 102 5.03 10.63 1.60
CA ASP A 102 6.28 10.44 0.86
C ASP A 102 6.19 9.17 0.01
N THR A 103 7.03 9.10 -1.02
CA THR A 103 7.12 7.89 -1.83
C THR A 103 7.99 6.87 -1.11
N TYR A 104 7.41 5.70 -0.81
CA TYR A 104 8.17 4.55 -0.31
C TYR A 104 8.67 3.70 -1.47
N ARG A 105 9.74 2.97 -1.24
CA ARG A 105 10.35 2.11 -2.25
C ARG A 105 10.46 0.68 -1.74
N ALA A 106 10.06 -0.25 -2.59
CA ALA A 106 10.15 -1.68 -2.31
C ALA A 106 11.02 -2.35 -3.35
N LEU A 107 11.79 -3.35 -2.91
CA LEU A 107 12.50 -4.24 -3.83
C LEU A 107 11.76 -5.56 -3.88
N VAL A 108 11.62 -6.12 -5.09
CA VAL A 108 10.91 -7.39 -5.30
C VAL A 108 11.91 -8.54 -5.26
N LYS A 109 11.67 -9.49 -4.35
CA LYS A 109 12.47 -10.70 -4.21
C LYS A 109 11.81 -11.84 -4.98
N GLU A 110 12.62 -12.57 -5.74
CA GLU A 110 12.14 -13.69 -6.54
C GLU A 110 11.70 -14.87 -5.69
N ALA A 111 10.57 -15.49 -6.06
CA ALA A 111 10.20 -16.81 -5.57
C ALA A 111 10.76 -17.87 -6.50
N LEU A 112 11.32 -18.95 -5.94
CA LEU A 112 11.82 -20.08 -6.74
C LEU A 112 10.65 -20.88 -7.33
N ASP A 113 9.61 -21.10 -6.53
CA ASP A 113 8.37 -21.74 -6.98
C ASP A 113 7.39 -20.66 -7.44
N LYS A 114 6.93 -20.77 -8.67
CA LYS A 114 6.02 -19.77 -9.26
C LYS A 114 4.54 -20.18 -9.18
N GLU A 115 4.23 -21.29 -8.53
CA GLU A 115 2.84 -21.72 -8.36
C GLU A 115 2.13 -20.92 -7.27
N VAL A 116 0.88 -20.54 -7.53
CA VAL A 116 0.01 -19.96 -6.51
C VAL A 116 -0.46 -21.09 -5.60
N LEU A 117 -0.22 -20.94 -4.31
CA LEU A 117 -0.64 -21.94 -3.32
C LEU A 117 -2.14 -21.81 -3.05
N LYS A 118 -2.81 -22.95 -2.99
CA LYS A 118 -4.26 -23.03 -2.76
C LYS A 118 -4.59 -23.87 -1.54
#